data_1dc73425592e4fa18fb7bbded65bc810
#
_entry.id   1dc73425592e4fa18fb7bbded65bc810
#
_cell.length_a   1.000
_cell.length_b   1.000
_cell.length_c   1.000
_cell.angle_alpha   90.00
_cell.angle_beta   90.00
_cell.angle_gamma   90.00
#
_symmetry.space_group_name_H-M   'P 1'
#
loop_
_entity.id
_entity.type
_entity.pdbx_description
1 polymer ?
#
loop_
_entity_poly.entity_id
_entity_poly.type
_entity_poly.pdbx_seq_one_letter_code
_entity_poly.pdbx_strand_id
1 'polypeptide(L)'
;IKTDSIIQYSKSFLGTPYKYATSNPAKGFDCSGFVSYVFSHFNVKVPRSSIDYAHIGTEISMDSCRVGDVIVFTGTNSKNRHPGHVGIIISSPGEELLFIHSSSNKKNGGVKLSTFKESPYYKVRFLKIVRIVNCY
;
A
#
# COMPACT_ATOMS: atom_id res chain seq x y z
N ILE A 1 -7.87 -14.63 2.97
CA ILE A 1 -7.40 -14.38 1.59
C ILE A 1 -6.13 -15.20 1.35
N LYS A 2 -6.08 -15.90 0.24
CA LYS A 2 -4.85 -16.59 -0.18
C LYS A 2 -3.81 -15.57 -0.63
N THR A 3 -2.56 -15.75 -0.16
CA THR A 3 -1.47 -14.83 -0.51
C THR A 3 -1.28 -14.70 -2.01
N ASP A 4 -1.30 -15.82 -2.74
CA ASP A 4 -1.16 -15.80 -4.20
C ASP A 4 -2.27 -15.00 -4.87
N SER A 5 -3.49 -15.08 -4.35
CA SER A 5 -4.63 -14.37 -4.93
C SER A 5 -4.50 -12.86 -4.81
N ILE A 6 -4.09 -12.35 -3.64
CA ILE A 6 -3.93 -10.91 -3.47
C ILE A 6 -2.73 -10.38 -4.27
N ILE A 7 -1.65 -11.17 -4.36
CA ILE A 7 -0.48 -10.80 -5.18
C ILE A 7 -0.90 -10.69 -6.65
N GLN A 8 -1.54 -11.70 -7.19
CA GLN A 8 -1.95 -11.70 -8.60
C GLN A 8 -2.94 -10.59 -8.90
N TYR A 9 -3.95 -10.42 -8.05
CA TYR A 9 -4.97 -9.41 -8.29
C TYR A 9 -4.38 -8.00 -8.23
N SER A 10 -3.59 -7.69 -7.21
CA SER A 10 -2.97 -6.37 -7.09
C SER A 10 -2.03 -6.08 -8.26
N LYS A 11 -1.23 -7.07 -8.68
CA LYS A 11 -0.31 -6.92 -9.82
C LYS A 11 -1.02 -6.73 -11.15
N SER A 12 -2.28 -7.19 -11.27
CA SER A 12 -3.03 -7.01 -12.52
C SER A 12 -3.29 -5.54 -12.83
N PHE A 13 -3.13 -4.64 -11.86
CA PHE A 13 -3.30 -3.20 -12.03
C PHE A 13 -2.00 -2.44 -12.27
N LEU A 14 -0.85 -3.14 -12.37
CA LEU A 14 0.44 -2.47 -12.63
C LEU A 14 0.33 -1.60 -13.88
N GLY A 15 0.80 -0.36 -13.77
CA GLY A 15 0.74 0.61 -14.85
C GLY A 15 -0.53 1.46 -14.89
N THR A 16 -1.54 1.14 -14.07
CA THR A 16 -2.74 1.99 -13.97
C THR A 16 -2.35 3.38 -13.46
N PRO A 17 -2.80 4.46 -14.13
CA PRO A 17 -2.38 5.81 -13.75
C PRO A 17 -2.79 6.22 -12.35
N TYR A 18 -2.00 7.10 -11.73
CA TYR A 18 -2.43 7.79 -10.53
C TYR A 18 -3.46 8.86 -10.89
N LYS A 19 -4.55 8.91 -10.10
CA LYS A 19 -5.55 9.97 -10.24
C LYS A 19 -6.09 10.34 -8.87
N TYR A 20 -5.95 11.60 -8.49
CA TYR A 20 -6.38 12.11 -7.19
C TYR A 20 -7.85 11.80 -6.92
N ALA A 21 -8.15 11.37 -5.68
CA ALA A 21 -9.49 11.09 -5.18
C ALA A 21 -10.26 10.03 -5.97
N THR A 22 -9.56 9.10 -6.63
CA THR A 22 -10.19 8.11 -7.51
C THR A 22 -9.85 6.68 -7.09
N SER A 23 -10.86 5.78 -7.20
CA SER A 23 -10.70 4.35 -7.01
C SER A 23 -11.35 3.57 -8.16
N ASN A 24 -11.25 4.10 -9.37
CA ASN A 24 -11.85 3.52 -10.56
C ASN A 24 -10.73 3.00 -11.49
N PRO A 25 -10.63 1.67 -11.72
CA PRO A 25 -9.56 1.10 -12.52
C PRO A 25 -9.53 1.60 -13.98
N ALA A 26 -10.68 2.06 -14.49
CA ALA A 26 -10.77 2.62 -15.84
C ALA A 26 -10.20 4.04 -15.95
N LYS A 27 -10.10 4.77 -14.82
CA LYS A 27 -9.63 6.16 -14.80
C LYS A 27 -8.31 6.32 -14.08
N GLY A 28 -8.07 5.53 -13.04
CA GLY A 28 -6.87 5.60 -12.22
C GLY A 28 -7.17 5.45 -10.73
N PHE A 29 -6.11 5.41 -9.93
CA PHE A 29 -6.21 5.26 -8.47
C PHE A 29 -5.36 6.32 -7.78
N ASP A 30 -5.88 6.88 -6.69
CA ASP A 30 -4.98 7.45 -5.68
C ASP A 30 -4.45 6.31 -4.80
N CYS A 31 -3.58 6.61 -3.84
CA CYS A 31 -2.90 5.55 -3.06
C CYS A 31 -3.87 4.70 -2.24
N SER A 32 -4.76 5.33 -1.49
CA SER A 32 -5.74 4.61 -0.67
C SER A 32 -6.88 4.06 -1.53
N GLY A 33 -7.18 4.68 -2.67
CA GLY A 33 -8.13 4.17 -3.64
C GLY A 33 -7.71 2.83 -4.21
N PHE A 34 -6.43 2.67 -4.53
CA PHE A 34 -5.88 1.41 -4.98
C PHE A 34 -6.00 0.33 -3.90
N VAL A 35 -5.55 0.64 -2.68
CA VAL A 35 -5.58 -0.32 -1.57
C VAL A 35 -7.03 -0.74 -1.27
N SER A 36 -7.94 0.21 -1.16
CA SER A 36 -9.34 -0.11 -0.87
C SER A 36 -10.01 -0.90 -1.99
N TYR A 37 -9.68 -0.62 -3.24
CA TYR A 37 -10.21 -1.35 -4.38
C TYR A 37 -9.76 -2.82 -4.37
N VAL A 38 -8.47 -3.06 -4.14
CA VAL A 38 -7.92 -4.42 -4.07
C VAL A 38 -8.60 -5.21 -2.95
N PHE A 39 -8.66 -4.65 -1.73
CA PHE A 39 -9.26 -5.36 -0.61
C PHE A 39 -10.77 -5.58 -0.78
N SER A 40 -11.48 -4.66 -1.41
CA SER A 40 -12.92 -4.82 -1.64
C SER A 40 -13.23 -6.00 -2.55
N HIS A 41 -12.34 -6.33 -3.48
CA HIS A 41 -12.47 -7.53 -4.32
C HIS A 41 -12.55 -8.81 -3.46
N PHE A 42 -11.89 -8.82 -2.31
CA PHE A 42 -11.86 -9.96 -1.39
C PHE A 42 -12.86 -9.79 -0.23
N ASN A 43 -13.81 -8.87 -0.36
CA ASN A 43 -14.83 -8.57 0.65
C ASN A 43 -14.23 -8.08 1.99
N VAL A 44 -13.09 -7.43 1.94
CA VAL A 44 -12.46 -6.81 3.12
C VAL A 44 -12.63 -5.32 3.02
N LYS A 45 -13.27 -4.74 4.04
CA LYS A 45 -13.47 -3.29 4.10
C LYS A 45 -12.28 -2.64 4.81
N VAL A 46 -11.65 -1.69 4.12
CA VAL A 46 -10.54 -0.90 4.67
C VAL A 46 -10.84 0.58 4.46
N PRO A 47 -10.17 1.50 5.20
CA PRO A 47 -10.43 2.93 5.04
C PRO A 47 -10.22 3.40 3.60
N ARG A 48 -11.09 4.31 3.14
CA ARG A 48 -10.96 4.94 1.83
C ARG A 48 -9.85 5.99 1.80
N SER A 49 -9.58 6.64 2.93
CA SER A 49 -8.60 7.73 3.02
C SER A 49 -7.37 7.28 3.81
N SER A 50 -6.19 7.69 3.34
CA SER A 50 -4.91 7.30 3.96
C SER A 50 -4.81 7.74 5.42
N ILE A 51 -5.35 8.90 5.78
CA ILE A 51 -5.29 9.40 7.15
C ILE A 51 -5.95 8.45 8.16
N ASP A 52 -6.96 7.71 7.72
CA ASP A 52 -7.70 6.80 8.60
C ASP A 52 -6.96 5.50 8.91
N TYR A 53 -5.77 5.30 8.32
CA TYR A 53 -4.90 4.18 8.67
C TYR A 53 -4.08 4.44 9.94
N ALA A 54 -4.24 5.60 10.57
CA ALA A 54 -3.50 5.94 11.79
C ALA A 54 -3.77 4.98 12.94
N HIS A 55 -5.01 4.45 13.07
CA HIS A 55 -5.44 3.64 14.21
C HIS A 55 -6.22 2.39 13.83
N ILE A 56 -5.98 1.82 12.67
CA ILE A 56 -6.69 0.62 12.23
C ILE A 56 -5.77 -0.60 12.27
N GLY A 57 -6.36 -1.76 12.54
CA GLY A 57 -5.66 -3.04 12.51
C GLY A 57 -4.69 -3.22 13.66
N THR A 58 -3.82 -4.20 13.52
CA THR A 58 -2.77 -4.50 14.49
C THR A 58 -1.43 -4.08 13.91
N GLU A 59 -0.67 -3.29 14.66
CA GLU A 59 0.66 -2.88 14.22
C GLU A 59 1.61 -4.08 14.21
N ILE A 60 2.34 -4.24 13.11
CA ILE A 60 3.24 -5.36 12.87
C ILE A 60 4.66 -4.82 12.70
N SER A 61 5.64 -5.49 13.32
CA SER A 61 7.04 -5.11 13.12
C SER A 61 7.48 -5.41 11.69
N MET A 62 8.51 -4.68 11.23
CA MET A 62 9.04 -4.88 9.89
C MET A 62 9.55 -6.31 9.68
N ASP A 63 10.12 -6.94 10.72
CA ASP A 63 10.63 -8.31 10.64
C ASP A 63 9.53 -9.37 10.55
N SER A 64 8.32 -9.03 10.97
CA SER A 64 7.18 -9.97 11.02
C SER A 64 6.14 -9.70 9.94
N CYS A 65 6.32 -8.67 9.12
CA CYS A 65 5.35 -8.34 8.09
C CYS A 65 5.31 -9.41 7.00
N ARG A 66 4.14 -9.55 6.39
CA ARG A 66 3.91 -10.54 5.34
C ARG A 66 2.92 -10.03 4.31
N VAL A 67 2.73 -10.82 3.26
CA VAL A 67 1.81 -10.51 2.16
C VAL A 67 0.43 -10.12 2.70
N GLY A 68 -0.11 -9.03 2.20
CA GLY A 68 -1.43 -8.53 2.57
C GLY A 68 -1.41 -7.49 3.69
N ASP A 69 -0.29 -7.31 4.38
CA ASP A 69 -0.16 -6.22 5.35
C ASP A 69 -0.11 -4.89 4.61
N VAL A 70 -0.60 -3.83 5.27
CA VAL A 70 -0.60 -2.48 4.70
C VAL A 70 0.56 -1.70 5.28
N ILE A 71 1.39 -1.16 4.41
CA ILE A 71 2.49 -0.28 4.80
C ILE A 71 2.02 1.17 4.71
N VAL A 72 2.27 1.95 5.76
CA VAL A 72 1.75 3.31 5.92
C VAL A 72 2.91 4.29 5.99
N PHE A 73 2.83 5.34 5.18
CA PHE A 73 3.82 6.40 5.10
C PHE A 73 3.20 7.76 5.37
N THR A 74 4.02 8.75 5.68
CA THR A 74 3.59 10.16 5.64
C THR A 74 3.30 10.56 4.19
N GLY A 75 2.67 11.71 4.01
CA GLY A 75 2.61 12.38 2.71
C GLY A 75 3.98 12.92 2.32
N THR A 76 4.00 13.84 1.37
CA THR A 76 5.24 14.40 0.80
C THR A 76 6.10 15.13 1.85
N ASN A 77 5.48 15.71 2.88
CA ASN A 77 6.22 16.32 3.97
C ASN A 77 6.51 15.28 5.06
N SER A 78 7.75 14.77 5.10
CA SER A 78 8.16 13.74 6.06
C SER A 78 8.14 14.21 7.51
N LYS A 79 8.15 15.50 7.75
CA LYS A 79 8.05 16.06 9.11
C LYS A 79 6.64 16.01 9.66
N ASN A 80 5.64 15.97 8.79
CA ASN A 80 4.25 15.77 9.18
C ASN A 80 4.01 14.28 9.36
N ARG A 81 4.00 13.81 10.61
CA ARG A 81 3.95 12.37 10.93
C ARG A 81 2.54 11.79 10.94
N HIS A 82 1.69 12.25 10.04
CA HIS A 82 0.35 11.69 9.80
C HIS A 82 0.31 10.88 8.51
N PRO A 83 -0.52 9.81 8.44
CA PRO A 83 -0.61 9.02 7.22
C PRO A 83 -1.03 9.85 6.00
N GLY A 84 -0.34 9.67 4.91
CA GLY A 84 -0.62 10.34 3.65
C GLY A 84 -0.39 9.44 2.43
N HIS A 85 0.15 8.23 2.64
CA HIS A 85 0.39 7.26 1.59
C HIS A 85 0.33 5.85 2.14
N VAL A 86 -0.23 4.93 1.38
CA VAL A 86 -0.37 3.52 1.76
C VAL A 86 -0.07 2.60 0.58
N GLY A 87 0.39 1.39 0.89
CA GLY A 87 0.63 0.34 -0.08
C GLY A 87 0.35 -1.03 0.53
N ILE A 88 0.42 -2.06 -0.30
CA ILE A 88 0.21 -3.45 0.11
C ILE A 88 1.53 -4.19 0.02
N ILE A 89 1.94 -4.84 1.12
CA ILE A 89 3.15 -5.67 1.13
C ILE A 89 2.88 -6.95 0.36
N ILE A 90 3.79 -7.30 -0.54
CA ILE A 90 3.69 -8.51 -1.36
C ILE A 90 4.95 -9.40 -1.25
N SER A 91 5.83 -9.13 -0.30
CA SER A 91 6.98 -9.97 0.02
C SER A 91 6.69 -10.88 1.20
N SER A 92 7.36 -12.03 1.24
CA SER A 92 7.24 -12.97 2.36
C SER A 92 8.12 -12.54 3.53
N PRO A 93 7.83 -13.00 4.77
CA PRO A 93 8.67 -12.72 5.92
C PRO A 93 10.12 -13.13 5.68
N GLY A 94 11.07 -12.28 6.08
CA GLY A 94 12.49 -12.53 5.90
C GLY A 94 13.05 -12.14 4.54
N GLU A 95 12.21 -11.87 3.56
CA GLU A 95 12.62 -11.35 2.26
C GLU A 95 12.74 -9.82 2.29
N GLU A 96 13.41 -9.25 1.29
CA GLU A 96 13.44 -7.81 1.10
C GLU A 96 12.01 -7.28 1.00
N LEU A 97 11.68 -6.24 1.76
CA LEU A 97 10.32 -5.69 1.79
C LEU A 97 9.99 -5.08 0.43
N LEU A 98 8.98 -5.66 -0.21
CA LEU A 98 8.44 -5.24 -1.49
C LEU A 98 6.97 -4.88 -1.31
N PHE A 99 6.58 -3.72 -1.81
CA PHE A 99 5.18 -3.30 -1.74
C PHE A 99 4.68 -2.76 -3.07
N ILE A 100 3.37 -2.91 -3.29
CA ILE A 100 2.68 -2.40 -4.46
C ILE A 100 1.79 -1.23 -4.03
N HIS A 101 1.83 -0.14 -4.79
CA HIS A 101 1.12 1.08 -4.43
C HIS A 101 0.88 1.94 -5.66
N SER A 102 -0.07 2.88 -5.55
CA SER A 102 -0.29 3.88 -6.59
C SER A 102 0.45 5.17 -6.21
N SER A 103 1.49 5.48 -6.96
CA SER A 103 2.38 6.61 -6.70
C SER A 103 1.94 7.87 -7.44
N SER A 104 1.96 9.00 -6.74
CA SER A 104 1.67 10.31 -7.33
C SER A 104 2.87 10.93 -8.06
N ASN A 105 3.99 10.23 -8.18
CA ASN A 105 5.17 10.74 -8.85
C ASN A 105 4.85 11.08 -10.30
N LYS A 106 5.20 12.29 -10.73
CA LYS A 106 4.86 12.78 -12.09
C LYS A 106 5.60 12.06 -13.21
N LYS A 107 6.81 11.54 -12.93
CA LYS A 107 7.62 10.83 -13.93
C LYS A 107 7.31 9.35 -13.98
N ASN A 108 7.17 8.70 -12.80
CA ASN A 108 7.02 7.27 -12.66
C ASN A 108 5.80 6.94 -11.79
N GLY A 109 4.72 7.69 -11.97
CA GLY A 109 3.51 7.51 -11.18
C GLY A 109 2.68 6.31 -11.58
N GLY A 110 1.58 6.14 -10.87
CA GLY A 110 0.67 5.02 -11.08
C GLY A 110 1.01 3.83 -10.22
N VAL A 111 0.32 2.72 -10.50
CA VAL A 111 0.50 1.48 -9.73
C VAL A 111 1.85 0.87 -10.11
N LYS A 112 2.70 0.66 -9.09
CA LYS A 112 4.07 0.20 -9.27
C LYS A 112 4.54 -0.60 -8.06
N LEU A 113 5.64 -1.32 -8.25
CA LEU A 113 6.36 -2.01 -7.18
C LEU A 113 7.49 -1.12 -6.69
N SER A 114 7.72 -1.13 -5.38
CA SER A 114 8.85 -0.42 -4.77
C SER A 114 9.42 -1.24 -3.63
N THR A 115 10.72 -1.06 -3.37
CA THR A 115 11.40 -1.67 -2.25
C THR A 115 11.84 -0.59 -1.27
N PHE A 116 11.99 -0.97 -0.02
CA PHE A 116 12.51 -0.07 1.01
C PHE A 116 13.99 0.25 0.77
N LYS A 117 14.76 -0.79 0.44
CA LYS A 117 16.21 -0.71 0.28
C LYS A 117 16.62 0.33 -0.77
N GLU A 118 15.89 0.40 -1.87
CA GLU A 118 16.22 1.25 -3.01
C GLU A 118 15.46 2.58 -3.02
N SER A 119 14.73 2.88 -1.94
CA SER A 119 13.84 4.06 -1.89
C SER A 119 14.05 4.88 -0.63
N PRO A 120 15.13 5.69 -0.57
CA PRO A 120 15.33 6.60 0.57
C PRO A 120 14.12 7.49 0.83
N TYR A 121 13.41 7.88 -0.23
CA TYR A 121 12.18 8.65 -0.15
C TYR A 121 11.15 7.99 0.78
N TYR A 122 10.95 6.67 0.64
CA TYR A 122 9.97 5.95 1.46
C TYR A 122 10.50 5.62 2.85
N LYS A 123 11.82 5.41 3.00
CA LYS A 123 12.42 5.16 4.32
C LYS A 123 12.15 6.30 5.29
N VAL A 124 12.36 7.55 4.87
CA VAL A 124 12.18 8.70 5.76
C VAL A 124 10.70 8.98 6.05
N ARG A 125 9.80 8.49 5.20
CA ARG A 125 8.36 8.68 5.36
C ARG A 125 7.67 7.53 6.05
N PHE A 126 8.36 6.44 6.29
CA PHE A 126 7.75 5.26 6.93
C PHE A 126 7.17 5.59 8.29
N LEU A 127 5.93 5.18 8.52
CA LEU A 127 5.25 5.32 9.81
C LEU A 127 5.08 3.97 10.49
N LYS A 128 4.43 3.02 9.83
CA LYS A 128 4.14 1.71 10.40
C LYS A 128 3.62 0.73 9.37
N ILE A 129 3.52 -0.52 9.79
CA ILE A 129 2.84 -1.58 9.06
C ILE A 129 1.68 -2.05 9.91
N VAL A 130 0.52 -2.23 9.29
CA VAL A 130 -0.68 -2.71 9.99
C VAL A 130 -1.25 -3.94 9.30
N ARG A 131 -1.75 -4.88 10.10
CA ARG A 131 -2.45 -6.06 9.60
C ARG A 131 -3.94 -5.89 9.87
N ILE A 132 -4.70 -5.85 8.79
CA ILE A 132 -6.16 -5.71 8.83
C ILE A 132 -6.80 -7.07 8.64
N VAL A 133 -6.19 -7.92 7.80
CA VAL A 133 -6.67 -9.26 7.48
C VAL A 133 -5.49 -10.21 7.42
N ASN A 134 -5.71 -11.47 7.79
CA ASN A 134 -4.69 -12.50 7.66
C ASN A 134 -4.76 -13.14 6.27
N CYS A 135 -3.60 -13.21 5.60
CA CYS A 135 -3.46 -13.91 4.33
C CYS A 135 -2.68 -15.22 4.56
N TYR A 136 -2.95 -16.22 3.74
CA TYR A 136 -2.35 -17.56 3.90
C TYR A 136 -2.03 -18.23 2.58
#